data_aa2752719b5a275d1d7495e9537864e3
#
_entry.id   aa2752719b5a275d1d7495e9537864e3
#
_cell.length_a   1.000
_cell.length_b   1.000
_cell.length_c   1.000
_cell.angle_alpha   90.00
_cell.angle_beta   90.00
_cell.angle_gamma   90.00
#
_symmetry.space_group_name_H-M   'P 1'
#
loop_
_entity.id
_entity.type
_entity.pdbx_description
1 polymer ?
#
loop_
_entity_poly.entity_id
_entity_poly.type
_entity_poly.pdbx_seq_one_letter_code
_entity_poly.pdbx_strand_id
1 'polypeptide(L)' 'MIKKSIKFNTVNDIKEFVNITMTQPFDIDLIAGRYTADAKSILSVFGLDLGREVTLGIHADEAAAAAYLRRIAKNLV' A
#
# COMPACT_ATOMS: atom_id res chain seq x y z
N MET A 1 -10.09 -9.98 3.23
CA MET A 1 -8.99 -9.04 2.92
C MET A 1 -8.50 -9.25 1.49
N ILE A 2 -8.30 -8.14 0.78
CA ILE A 2 -7.75 -8.18 -0.58
C ILE A 2 -6.23 -8.11 -0.48
N LYS A 3 -5.51 -8.98 -1.20
CA LYS A 3 -4.04 -8.94 -1.27
C LYS A 3 -3.61 -8.69 -2.71
N LYS A 4 -2.73 -7.72 -2.90
CA LYS A 4 -2.15 -7.38 -4.19
C LYS A 4 -0.65 -7.23 -4.04
N SER A 5 0.11 -7.43 -5.12
CA SER A 5 1.54 -7.14 -5.13
C SER A 5 1.75 -5.70 -5.57
N ILE A 6 2.65 -5.00 -4.89
CA ILE A 6 2.95 -3.60 -5.17
C ILE A 6 4.46 -3.38 -5.12
N LYS A 7 4.95 -2.47 -5.95
CA LYS A 7 6.35 -2.10 -5.98
C LYS A 7 6.50 -0.59 -6.19
N PHE A 8 7.40 0.02 -5.44
CA PHE A 8 7.70 1.44 -5.56
C PHE A 8 9.05 1.63 -6.26
N ASN A 9 9.09 2.53 -7.22
CA ASN A 9 10.30 2.80 -7.98
C ASN A 9 11.10 3.99 -7.45
N THR A 10 10.43 4.93 -6.78
CA THR A 10 11.04 6.15 -6.25
C THR A 10 10.47 6.48 -4.88
N VAL A 11 11.18 7.32 -4.12
CA VAL A 11 10.69 7.85 -2.85
C VAL A 11 9.39 8.64 -3.07
N ASN A 12 9.29 9.35 -4.19
CA ASN A 12 8.08 10.11 -4.50
C ASN A 12 6.87 9.21 -4.69
N ASP A 13 7.06 8.03 -5.30
CA ASP A 13 5.99 7.03 -5.42
C ASP A 13 5.46 6.62 -4.05
N ILE A 14 6.36 6.43 -3.08
CA ILE A 14 6.00 6.05 -1.71
C ILE A 14 5.17 7.16 -1.07
N LYS A 15 5.59 8.41 -1.19
CA LYS A 15 4.88 9.56 -0.64
C LYS A 15 3.48 9.70 -1.23
N GLU A 16 3.36 9.58 -2.54
CA GLU A 16 2.05 9.62 -3.22
C GLU A 16 1.15 8.50 -2.73
N PHE A 17 1.70 7.29 -2.64
CA PHE A 17 0.96 6.12 -2.16
C PHE A 17 0.40 6.36 -0.77
N VAL A 18 1.23 6.81 0.17
CA VAL A 18 0.80 7.04 1.54
C VAL A 18 -0.26 8.14 1.60
N ASN A 19 -0.09 9.22 0.85
CA ASN A 19 -1.06 10.32 0.81
C ASN A 19 -2.44 9.85 0.33
N ILE A 20 -2.48 9.02 -0.71
CA ILE A 20 -3.74 8.45 -1.20
C ILE A 20 -4.33 7.49 -0.16
N THR A 21 -3.48 6.64 0.41
CA THR A 21 -3.89 5.60 1.36
C THR A 21 -4.47 6.20 2.65
N MET A 22 -3.91 7.32 3.12
CA MET A 22 -4.40 7.99 4.32
C MET A 22 -5.85 8.46 4.23
N THR A 23 -6.36 8.67 3.01
CA THR A 23 -7.74 9.15 2.81
C THR A 23 -8.78 8.04 2.80
N GLN A 24 -8.35 6.77 2.87
CA GLN A 24 -9.28 5.65 2.77
C GLN A 24 -9.92 5.34 4.12
N PRO A 25 -11.21 4.94 4.13
CA PRO A 25 -11.93 4.66 5.38
C PRO A 25 -11.65 3.28 5.98
N PHE A 26 -10.94 2.40 5.26
CA PHE A 26 -10.59 1.04 5.70
C PHE A 26 -9.11 0.94 6.03
N ASP A 27 -8.75 -0.09 6.80
CA ASP A 27 -7.35 -0.34 7.15
C ASP A 27 -6.60 -0.96 5.98
N ILE A 28 -5.33 -0.57 5.82
CA ILE A 28 -4.47 -1.02 4.74
C ILE A 28 -3.08 -1.27 5.31
N ASP A 29 -2.53 -2.44 4.98
CA ASP A 29 -1.20 -2.86 5.45
C ASP A 29 -0.25 -3.08 4.27
N LEU A 30 1.04 -2.86 4.52
CA LEU A 30 2.12 -3.34 3.65
C LEU A 30 2.85 -4.46 4.38
N ILE A 31 2.99 -5.59 3.71
CA ILE A 31 3.58 -6.80 4.27
C ILE A 31 4.86 -7.14 3.52
N ALA A 32 5.99 -7.10 4.21
CA ALA A 32 7.30 -7.42 3.66
C ALA A 32 7.92 -8.56 4.48
N GLY A 33 7.82 -9.79 3.97
CA GLY A 33 8.25 -10.98 4.69
C GLY A 33 7.44 -11.14 5.97
N ARG A 34 8.12 -11.10 7.12
CA ARG A 34 7.49 -11.23 8.44
C ARG A 34 7.06 -9.89 9.04
N TYR A 35 7.34 -8.79 8.37
CA TYR A 35 7.05 -7.45 8.87
C TYR A 35 5.79 -6.91 8.23
N THR A 36 4.95 -6.30 9.06
CA THR A 36 3.71 -5.64 8.61
C THR A 36 3.75 -4.19 9.09
N ALA A 37 3.46 -3.27 8.18
CA ALA A 37 3.41 -1.85 8.48
C ALA A 37 2.03 -1.29 8.16
N ASP A 38 1.60 -0.30 8.93
CA ASP A 38 0.40 0.47 8.61
C ASP A 38 0.69 1.33 7.38
N ALA A 39 0.01 1.06 6.28
CA ALA A 39 0.24 1.76 5.02
C ALA A 39 -0.17 3.25 5.07
N LYS A 40 -0.87 3.67 6.12
CA LYS A 40 -1.23 5.07 6.36
C LYS A 40 -0.17 5.84 7.12
N SER A 41 0.88 5.16 7.63
CA SER A 41 1.95 5.77 8.41
C SER A 41 3.23 5.85 7.59
N ILE A 42 3.62 7.05 7.18
CA ILE A 42 4.82 7.26 6.35
C ILE A 42 6.08 6.73 7.05
N LEU A 43 6.20 6.90 8.35
CA LEU A 43 7.36 6.42 9.09
C LEU A 43 7.42 4.89 9.14
N SER A 44 6.27 4.24 9.34
CA SER A 44 6.19 2.78 9.34
C SER A 44 6.53 2.21 7.96
N VAL A 45 6.02 2.84 6.91
CA VAL A 45 6.27 2.42 5.53
C VAL A 45 7.75 2.51 5.20
N PHE A 46 8.42 3.61 5.55
CA PHE A 46 9.86 3.76 5.31
C PHE A 46 10.73 2.79 6.12
N GLY A 47 10.17 2.16 7.15
CA GLY A 47 10.86 1.13 7.91
C GLY A 47 10.96 -0.22 7.19
N LEU A 48 10.26 -0.40 6.08
CA LEU A 48 10.26 -1.64 5.31
C LEU A 48 11.30 -1.59 4.18
N ASP A 49 11.73 -2.78 3.72
CA ASP A 49 12.54 -2.90 2.51
C ASP A 49 11.63 -2.75 1.29
N LEU A 50 11.56 -1.54 0.74
CA LEU A 50 10.70 -1.20 -0.38
C LEU A 50 11.42 -1.25 -1.73
N GLY A 51 12.67 -1.74 -1.75
CA GLY A 51 13.42 -1.93 -2.99
C GLY A 51 12.96 -3.14 -3.79
N ARG A 52 11.98 -3.89 -3.29
CA ARG A 52 11.43 -5.07 -3.92
C ARG A 52 9.91 -5.07 -3.80
N GLU A 53 9.30 -6.02 -4.49
CA GLU A 53 7.85 -6.24 -4.45
C GLU A 53 7.40 -6.62 -3.03
N VAL A 54 6.34 -5.97 -2.56
CA VAL A 54 5.74 -6.27 -1.25
C VAL A 54 4.25 -6.53 -1.41
N THR A 55 3.62 -7.08 -0.39
CA THR A 55 2.19 -7.37 -0.42
C THR A 55 1.39 -6.23 0.19
N LEU A 56 0.39 -5.77 -0.55
CA LEU A 56 -0.59 -4.79 -0.09
C LEU A 56 -1.81 -5.56 0.43
N GLY A 57 -2.15 -5.38 1.70
CA GLY A 57 -3.33 -5.99 2.31
C GLY A 57 -4.40 -4.93 2.58
N ILE A 58 -5.57 -5.08 1.95
CA ILE A 58 -6.67 -4.12 2.06
C ILE A 58 -7.81 -4.77 2.82
N HIS A 59 -8.17 -4.19 3.96
CA HIS A 59 -9.26 -4.70 4.82
C HIS A 59 -10.61 -4.14 4.36
N ALA A 60 -11.01 -4.51 3.14
CA ALA A 60 -12.26 -4.10 2.52
C ALA A 60 -12.65 -5.12 1.46
N ASP A 61 -13.90 -5.07 1.01
CA ASP A 61 -14.33 -5.89 -0.13
C ASP A 61 -13.94 -5.24 -1.47
N GLU A 62 -14.11 -6.00 -2.55
CA GLU A 62 -13.72 -5.55 -3.89
C GLU A 62 -14.43 -4.26 -4.30
N ALA A 63 -15.72 -4.14 -3.99
CA ALA A 63 -16.49 -2.95 -4.36
C ALA A 63 -15.98 -1.70 -3.63
N ALA A 64 -15.70 -1.82 -2.32
CA ALA A 64 -15.20 -0.70 -1.52
C ALA A 64 -13.80 -0.27 -1.95
N ALA A 65 -12.95 -1.24 -2.34
CA ALA A 65 -11.56 -0.97 -2.69
C ALA A 65 -11.35 -0.53 -4.14
N ALA A 66 -12.35 -0.66 -5.01
CA ALA A 66 -12.17 -0.47 -6.46
C ALA A 66 -11.60 0.90 -6.83
N ALA A 67 -12.11 1.97 -6.26
CA ALA A 67 -11.64 3.33 -6.56
C ALA A 67 -10.21 3.55 -6.07
N TYR A 68 -9.90 3.03 -4.89
CA TYR A 68 -8.56 3.09 -4.32
C TYR A 68 -7.54 2.37 -5.21
N LEU A 69 -7.86 1.15 -5.64
CA LEU A 69 -6.98 0.35 -6.51
C LEU A 69 -6.67 1.08 -7.82
N ARG A 70 -7.65 1.78 -8.39
CA ARG A 70 -7.40 2.58 -9.59
C ARG A 70 -6.42 3.72 -9.35
N ARG A 71 -6.48 4.34 -8.17
CA ARG A 71 -5.60 5.47 -7.85
C ARG A 71 -4.15 5.07 -7.63
N ILE A 72 -3.91 3.83 -7.20
CA ILE A 72 -2.55 3.31 -6.94
C ILE A 72 -2.08 2.35 -8.03
N ALA A 73 -2.80 2.26 -9.14
CA ALA A 73 -2.57 1.26 -10.18
C ALA A 73 -1.15 1.29 -10.77
N LYS A 74 -0.51 2.46 -10.84
CA LYS A 74 0.84 2.58 -11.42
C LYS A 74 1.89 1.77 -10.65
N ASN A 75 1.66 1.50 -9.37
CA ASN A 75 2.61 0.74 -8.55
C ASN A 75 2.19 -0.72 -8.35
N LEU A 76 0.98 -1.11 -8.79
CA LEU A 76 0.55 -2.50 -8.70
C LEU A 76 1.30 -3.35 -9.72
N VAL A 77 1.63 -4.56 -9.31
CA VAL A 77 2.38 -5.50 -10.15
C VAL A 77 1.49 -6.62 -10.66
#